data_f1db9c34d8f5772e334644b967c61721
#
_entry.id   f1db9c34d8f5772e334644b967c61721
#
_cell.length_a   1.000
_cell.length_b   1.000
_cell.length_c   1.000
_cell.angle_alpha   90.00
_cell.angle_beta   90.00
_cell.angle_gamma   90.00
#
_symmetry.space_group_name_H-M   'P 1'
#
loop_
_entity.id
_entity.type
_entity.pdbx_description
1 polymer ?
#
loop_
_entity_poly.entity_id
_entity_poly.type
_entity_poly.pdbx_seq_one_letter_code
_entity_poly.pdbx_strand_id
1 'polypeptide(L)'
;MGVRWTIMKYVTRANANVDRVACPWLIKRFVDPQAEFLFVPAADVMATAEREQAIPYDVPNVELGHVDGRCSFESIIRKYQLSDPALAELARIVHGADVADDVKITPESAGLSAIARGFALMLGERDQEKIKLESPMYDALYTWCQHKT
;
A
#
# COMPACT_ATOMS: atom_id res chain seq x y z
N MET A 1 -9.25 11.31 -33.34
CA MET A 1 -8.31 11.69 -32.30
C MET A 1 -8.59 10.93 -31.01
N GLY A 2 -7.65 10.17 -30.54
CA GLY A 2 -7.83 9.35 -29.36
C GLY A 2 -7.52 10.09 -28.08
N VAL A 3 -8.21 9.72 -26.99
CA VAL A 3 -7.83 10.15 -25.66
C VAL A 3 -6.54 9.42 -25.28
N ARG A 4 -5.54 10.18 -24.89
CA ARG A 4 -4.30 9.58 -24.45
C ARG A 4 -4.42 9.24 -22.97
N TRP A 5 -4.42 7.97 -22.68
CA TRP A 5 -4.44 7.50 -21.30
C TRP A 5 -3.00 7.42 -20.77
N THR A 6 -2.73 8.16 -19.71
CA THR A 6 -1.45 8.08 -19.04
C THR A 6 -1.54 7.05 -17.93
N ILE A 7 -0.69 6.02 -17.99
CA ILE A 7 -0.60 5.02 -16.93
C ILE A 7 0.07 5.70 -15.73
N MET A 8 -0.59 5.63 -14.57
CA MET A 8 -0.01 6.15 -13.34
C MET A 8 1.05 5.19 -12.83
N LYS A 9 2.19 5.73 -12.46
CA LYS A 9 3.30 4.97 -11.89
C LYS A 9 3.53 5.42 -10.46
N TYR A 10 3.86 4.47 -9.61
CA TYR A 10 4.20 4.70 -8.21
C TYR A 10 5.52 4.03 -7.92
N VAL A 11 6.33 4.62 -7.03
CA VAL A 11 7.65 4.08 -6.71
C VAL A 11 7.89 4.11 -5.21
N THR A 12 8.50 3.05 -4.70
CA THR A 12 8.89 2.94 -3.31
C THR A 12 10.14 2.08 -3.17
N ARG A 13 10.55 1.84 -1.93
CA ARG A 13 11.73 1.04 -1.61
C ARG A 13 11.47 -0.44 -1.87
N ALA A 14 12.45 -1.12 -2.43
CA ALA A 14 12.45 -2.57 -2.62
C ALA A 14 12.39 -3.32 -1.28
N ASN A 15 12.12 -4.61 -1.34
CA ASN A 15 11.90 -5.48 -0.17
C ASN A 15 10.67 -5.03 0.61
N ALA A 16 9.56 -4.88 -0.10
CA ALA A 16 8.32 -4.35 0.44
C ALA A 16 7.70 -5.26 1.49
N ASN A 17 7.11 -4.64 2.50
CA ASN A 17 6.38 -5.30 3.58
C ASN A 17 5.13 -4.47 3.87
N VAL A 18 4.13 -5.08 4.49
CA VAL A 18 2.84 -4.49 4.90
C VAL A 18 2.36 -3.35 3.99
N ASP A 19 2.65 -2.11 4.35
CA ASP A 19 2.11 -0.90 3.73
C ASP A 19 2.52 -0.76 2.26
N ARG A 20 3.77 -1.10 1.93
CA ARG A 20 4.26 -1.00 0.55
C ARG A 20 3.68 -2.05 -0.40
N VAL A 21 2.98 -3.05 0.14
CA VAL A 21 2.23 -4.06 -0.64
C VAL A 21 0.73 -3.80 -0.56
N ALA A 22 0.23 -3.33 0.58
CA ALA A 22 -1.18 -2.97 0.73
C ALA A 22 -1.56 -1.76 -0.13
N CYS A 23 -0.67 -0.79 -0.26
CA CYS A 23 -0.92 0.39 -1.08
C CYS A 23 -1.14 0.07 -2.56
N PRO A 24 -0.35 -0.78 -3.23
CA PRO A 24 -0.65 -1.22 -4.58
C PRO A 24 -2.04 -1.84 -4.73
N TRP A 25 -2.46 -2.68 -3.78
CA TRP A 25 -3.81 -3.24 -3.79
C TRP A 25 -4.87 -2.13 -3.76
N LEU A 26 -4.71 -1.18 -2.85
CA LEU A 26 -5.63 -0.05 -2.68
C LEU A 26 -5.73 0.78 -3.95
N ILE A 27 -4.58 1.12 -4.53
CA ILE A 27 -4.52 1.96 -5.72
C ILE A 27 -5.16 1.25 -6.92
N LYS A 28 -4.80 -0.01 -7.15
CA LYS A 28 -5.36 -0.75 -8.28
C LYS A 28 -6.85 -0.98 -8.16
N ARG A 29 -7.37 -1.10 -6.95
CA ARG A 29 -8.78 -1.36 -6.75
C ARG A 29 -9.64 -0.10 -6.77
N PHE A 30 -9.13 1.01 -6.25
CA PHE A 30 -9.96 2.21 -5.99
C PHE A 30 -9.53 3.45 -6.76
N VAL A 31 -8.35 3.48 -7.34
CA VAL A 31 -7.81 4.67 -8.01
C VAL A 31 -7.55 4.42 -9.49
N ASP A 32 -6.71 3.44 -9.83
CA ASP A 32 -6.34 3.14 -11.21
C ASP A 32 -5.99 1.67 -11.36
N PRO A 33 -6.87 0.87 -12.01
CA PRO A 33 -6.62 -0.57 -12.18
C PRO A 33 -5.37 -0.89 -13.00
N GLN A 34 -4.88 0.08 -13.79
CA GLN A 34 -3.71 -0.12 -14.64
C GLN A 34 -2.43 0.46 -14.05
N ALA A 35 -2.47 0.95 -12.82
CA ALA A 35 -1.30 1.53 -12.17
C ALA A 35 -0.13 0.55 -12.12
N GLU A 36 1.08 1.08 -12.32
CA GLU A 36 2.32 0.33 -12.25
C GLU A 36 3.11 0.71 -11.00
N PHE A 37 3.81 -0.26 -10.44
CA PHE A 37 4.56 -0.05 -9.21
C PHE A 37 6.02 -0.41 -9.43
N LEU A 38 6.91 0.53 -9.07
CA LEU A 38 8.36 0.38 -9.20
C LEU A 38 8.95 0.23 -7.80
N PHE A 39 9.84 -0.75 -7.65
CA PHE A 39 10.52 -1.02 -6.39
C PHE A 39 12.02 -0.88 -6.63
N VAL A 40 12.65 0.06 -5.95
CA VAL A 40 14.06 0.38 -6.15
C VAL A 40 14.75 0.54 -4.79
N PRO A 41 16.10 0.53 -4.75
CA PRO A 41 16.78 0.83 -3.50
C PRO A 41 16.35 2.17 -2.92
N ALA A 42 16.32 2.27 -1.59
CA ALA A 42 15.82 3.47 -0.90
C ALA A 42 16.48 4.77 -1.40
N ALA A 43 17.79 4.73 -1.67
CA ALA A 43 18.51 5.90 -2.15
C ALA A 43 18.09 6.34 -3.54
N ASP A 44 17.46 5.48 -4.32
CA ASP A 44 17.11 5.75 -5.73
C ASP A 44 15.63 6.15 -5.91
N VAL A 45 14.81 6.15 -4.86
CA VAL A 45 13.39 6.38 -4.98
C VAL A 45 13.08 7.75 -5.59
N MET A 46 13.67 8.82 -5.06
CA MET A 46 13.33 10.17 -5.52
C MET A 46 13.84 10.44 -6.94
N ALA A 47 15.02 9.93 -7.28
CA ALA A 47 15.56 10.05 -8.65
C ALA A 47 14.71 9.26 -9.65
N THR A 48 14.25 8.07 -9.26
CA THR A 48 13.35 7.24 -10.08
C THR A 48 12.01 7.93 -10.26
N ALA A 49 11.47 8.52 -9.19
CA ALA A 49 10.19 9.26 -9.24
C ALA A 49 10.26 10.37 -10.30
N GLU A 50 11.34 11.12 -10.31
CA GLU A 50 11.55 12.21 -11.27
C GLU A 50 11.72 11.68 -12.70
N ARG A 51 12.61 10.69 -12.88
CA ARG A 51 12.92 10.14 -14.20
C ARG A 51 11.72 9.46 -14.86
N GLU A 52 10.97 8.67 -14.09
CA GLU A 52 9.83 7.89 -14.59
C GLU A 52 8.50 8.62 -14.47
N GLN A 53 8.49 9.83 -13.90
CA GLN A 53 7.26 10.56 -13.57
C GLN A 53 6.35 9.69 -12.69
N ALA A 54 6.94 9.03 -11.71
CA ALA A 54 6.26 8.17 -10.76
C ALA A 54 6.01 8.90 -9.45
N ILE A 55 4.90 8.57 -8.78
CA ILE A 55 4.55 9.14 -7.49
C ILE A 55 5.22 8.33 -6.39
N PRO A 56 6.10 8.94 -5.58
CA PRO A 56 6.73 8.19 -4.49
C PRO A 56 5.76 7.94 -3.35
N TYR A 57 5.85 6.77 -2.73
CA TYR A 57 5.03 6.45 -1.57
C TYR A 57 5.85 5.68 -0.52
N ASP A 58 5.42 5.79 0.72
CA ASP A 58 6.03 5.12 1.90
C ASP A 58 7.53 5.36 2.02
N VAL A 59 7.93 6.59 1.77
CA VAL A 59 9.29 7.11 2.03
C VAL A 59 9.18 8.43 2.77
N PRO A 60 10.25 8.89 3.44
CA PRO A 60 10.19 10.15 4.19
C PRO A 60 9.89 11.36 3.32
N ASN A 61 9.15 12.31 3.87
CA ASN A 61 8.94 13.64 3.30
C ASN A 61 8.17 13.67 1.98
N VAL A 62 7.26 12.71 1.77
CA VAL A 62 6.37 12.71 0.60
C VAL A 62 4.92 12.70 1.06
N GLU A 63 4.02 13.17 0.19
CA GLU A 63 2.59 13.25 0.50
C GLU A 63 1.98 11.87 0.81
N LEU A 64 2.37 10.85 0.06
CA LEU A 64 1.87 9.48 0.25
C LEU A 64 2.76 8.66 1.19
N GLY A 65 3.40 9.33 2.15
CA GLY A 65 4.19 8.69 3.18
C GLY A 65 3.47 8.70 4.52
N HIS A 66 4.22 8.50 5.59
CA HIS A 66 3.72 8.64 6.95
C HIS A 66 3.60 10.12 7.30
N VAL A 67 2.38 10.64 7.35
CA VAL A 67 2.09 12.05 7.57
C VAL A 67 1.11 12.20 8.73
N ASP A 68 1.46 13.02 9.71
CA ASP A 68 0.58 13.31 10.87
C ASP A 68 0.09 12.05 11.57
N GLY A 69 0.97 11.08 11.77
CA GLY A 69 0.64 9.82 12.44
C GLY A 69 -0.08 8.80 11.57
N ARG A 70 -0.34 9.11 10.30
CA ARG A 70 -0.97 8.18 9.35
C ARG A 70 0.08 7.35 8.64
N CYS A 71 -0.21 6.07 8.40
CA CYS A 71 0.59 5.26 7.49
C CYS A 71 0.29 5.63 6.04
N SER A 72 1.07 5.11 5.09
CA SER A 72 0.92 5.48 3.68
C SER A 72 -0.44 5.06 3.11
N PHE A 73 -0.98 3.91 3.53
CA PHE A 73 -2.31 3.47 3.14
C PHE A 73 -3.36 4.54 3.49
N GLU A 74 -3.29 5.07 4.71
CA GLU A 74 -4.20 6.13 5.16
C GLU A 74 -3.99 7.44 4.39
N SER A 75 -2.74 7.77 4.06
CA SER A 75 -2.42 8.98 3.28
C SER A 75 -3.01 8.90 1.88
N ILE A 76 -3.00 7.71 1.26
CA ILE A 76 -3.59 7.49 -0.06
C ILE A 76 -5.11 7.66 -0.01
N ILE A 77 -5.76 7.08 0.99
CA ILE A 77 -7.21 7.24 1.19
C ILE A 77 -7.56 8.74 1.26
N ARG A 78 -6.78 9.49 2.00
CA ARG A 78 -7.00 10.94 2.17
C ARG A 78 -6.80 11.69 0.85
N LYS A 79 -5.71 11.41 0.15
CA LYS A 79 -5.40 12.10 -1.11
C LYS A 79 -6.50 11.91 -2.15
N TYR A 80 -6.97 10.69 -2.31
CA TYR A 80 -7.96 10.35 -3.34
C TYR A 80 -9.40 10.41 -2.81
N GLN A 81 -9.59 10.89 -1.58
CA GLN A 81 -10.90 11.13 -0.98
C GLN A 81 -11.81 9.89 -1.03
N LEU A 82 -11.24 8.76 -0.66
CA LEU A 82 -11.96 7.49 -0.64
C LEU A 82 -12.78 7.38 0.65
N SER A 83 -14.11 7.40 0.54
CA SER A 83 -15.02 7.51 1.69
C SER A 83 -15.79 6.24 2.02
N ASP A 84 -15.23 5.09 1.74
CA ASP A 84 -15.82 3.77 2.02
C ASP A 84 -15.58 3.38 3.49
N PRO A 85 -16.64 3.14 4.31
CA PRO A 85 -16.45 2.76 5.71
C PRO A 85 -15.67 1.45 5.90
N ALA A 86 -15.86 0.46 5.03
CA ALA A 86 -15.11 -0.79 5.09
C ALA A 86 -13.62 -0.53 4.81
N LEU A 87 -13.33 0.38 3.90
CA LEU A 87 -11.95 0.75 3.59
C LEU A 87 -11.31 1.49 4.77
N ALA A 88 -12.07 2.34 5.47
CA ALA A 88 -11.58 3.01 6.68
C ALA A 88 -11.23 1.98 7.76
N GLU A 89 -12.02 0.93 7.92
CA GLU A 89 -11.73 -0.14 8.87
C GLU A 89 -10.49 -0.94 8.45
N LEU A 90 -10.38 -1.27 7.16
CA LEU A 90 -9.19 -1.92 6.65
C LEU A 90 -7.93 -1.06 6.87
N ALA A 91 -8.05 0.25 6.72
CA ALA A 91 -6.95 1.17 6.98
C ALA A 91 -6.46 1.08 8.43
N ARG A 92 -7.36 0.91 9.40
CA ARG A 92 -6.99 0.71 10.80
C ARG A 92 -6.20 -0.59 10.97
N ILE A 93 -6.62 -1.66 10.30
CA ILE A 93 -5.93 -2.96 10.36
C ILE A 93 -4.53 -2.84 9.77
N VAL A 94 -4.40 -2.20 8.61
CA VAL A 94 -3.10 -1.99 7.96
C VAL A 94 -2.19 -1.10 8.81
N HIS A 95 -2.74 -0.02 9.37
CA HIS A 95 -2.00 0.88 10.25
C HIS A 95 -1.39 0.11 11.44
N GLY A 96 -2.19 -0.69 12.12
CA GLY A 96 -1.70 -1.46 13.26
C GLY A 96 -0.69 -2.53 12.88
N ALA A 97 -0.79 -3.08 11.67
CA ALA A 97 0.18 -4.05 11.15
C ALA A 97 1.50 -3.39 10.77
N ASP A 98 1.45 -2.14 10.30
CA ASP A 98 2.63 -1.40 9.82
C ASP A 98 3.36 -0.65 10.94
N VAL A 99 2.62 -0.10 11.89
CA VAL A 99 3.17 0.70 12.99
C VAL A 99 3.17 -0.15 14.26
N ALA A 100 4.36 -0.63 14.66
CA ALA A 100 4.50 -1.62 15.75
C ALA A 100 3.86 -1.17 17.05
N ASP A 101 3.96 0.12 17.40
CA ASP A 101 3.40 0.66 18.63
C ASP A 101 1.87 0.63 18.66
N ASP A 102 1.24 0.52 17.48
CA ASP A 102 -0.22 0.56 17.34
C ASP A 102 -0.82 -0.81 16.97
N VAL A 103 -0.06 -1.90 17.16
CA VAL A 103 -0.49 -3.25 16.74
C VAL A 103 -1.78 -3.69 17.43
N LYS A 104 -2.10 -3.12 18.58
CA LYS A 104 -3.32 -3.46 19.34
C LYS A 104 -4.54 -2.63 18.95
N ILE A 105 -4.41 -1.75 17.97
CA ILE A 105 -5.53 -0.90 17.54
C ILE A 105 -6.70 -1.73 17.00
N THR A 106 -6.40 -2.86 16.35
CA THR A 106 -7.40 -3.86 15.95
C THR A 106 -6.91 -5.27 16.32
N PRO A 107 -7.82 -6.24 16.53
CA PRO A 107 -7.41 -7.62 16.74
C PRO A 107 -6.77 -8.27 15.52
N GLU A 108 -7.07 -7.79 14.31
CA GLU A 108 -6.56 -8.35 13.06
C GLU A 108 -5.13 -7.90 12.74
N SER A 109 -4.68 -6.77 13.28
CA SER A 109 -3.41 -6.14 12.89
C SER A 109 -2.20 -7.03 13.12
N ALA A 110 -2.13 -7.72 14.25
CA ALA A 110 -1.01 -8.63 14.55
C ALA A 110 -0.96 -9.79 13.55
N GLY A 111 -2.12 -10.33 13.18
CA GLY A 111 -2.21 -11.40 12.18
C GLY A 111 -1.74 -10.95 10.81
N LEU A 112 -2.20 -9.78 10.37
CA LEU A 112 -1.77 -9.22 9.09
C LEU A 112 -0.26 -8.95 9.11
N SER A 113 0.28 -8.41 10.20
CA SER A 113 1.72 -8.18 10.33
C SER A 113 2.50 -9.48 10.15
N ALA A 114 2.06 -10.55 10.81
CA ALA A 114 2.74 -11.85 10.71
C ALA A 114 2.69 -12.42 9.27
N ILE A 115 1.52 -12.36 8.62
CA ILE A 115 1.37 -12.88 7.27
C ILE A 115 2.19 -12.07 6.26
N ALA A 116 2.14 -10.74 6.36
CA ALA A 116 2.90 -9.87 5.46
C ALA A 116 4.41 -10.10 5.62
N ARG A 117 4.90 -10.24 6.85
CA ARG A 117 6.31 -10.56 7.11
C ARG A 117 6.68 -11.94 6.56
N GLY A 118 5.77 -12.91 6.66
CA GLY A 118 5.96 -14.23 6.08
C GLY A 118 6.15 -14.17 4.58
N PHE A 119 5.32 -13.42 3.88
CA PHE A 119 5.48 -13.20 2.44
C PHE A 119 6.80 -12.52 2.11
N ALA A 120 7.21 -11.51 2.90
CA ALA A 120 8.47 -10.83 2.68
C ALA A 120 9.66 -11.78 2.84
N LEU A 121 9.62 -12.68 3.83
CA LEU A 121 10.67 -13.67 4.04
C LEU A 121 10.70 -14.70 2.90
N MET A 122 9.54 -15.13 2.41
CA MET A 122 9.45 -16.11 1.33
C MET A 122 9.93 -15.56 0.00
N LEU A 123 9.58 -14.33 -0.31
CA LEU A 123 9.75 -13.76 -1.65
C LEU A 123 10.92 -12.77 -1.78
N GLY A 124 11.45 -12.26 -0.65
CA GLY A 124 12.60 -11.36 -0.67
C GLY A 124 12.37 -10.11 -1.52
N GLU A 125 13.16 -9.94 -2.58
CA GLU A 125 13.08 -8.78 -3.47
C GLU A 125 12.06 -8.93 -4.59
N ARG A 126 11.32 -10.04 -4.62
CA ARG A 126 10.30 -10.27 -5.66
C ARG A 126 9.01 -9.53 -5.32
N ASP A 127 9.09 -8.20 -5.33
CA ASP A 127 8.01 -7.34 -4.87
C ASP A 127 6.77 -7.40 -5.76
N GLN A 128 6.94 -7.56 -7.08
CA GLN A 128 5.81 -7.73 -7.99
C GLN A 128 5.02 -9.01 -7.68
N GLU A 129 5.71 -10.08 -7.28
CA GLU A 129 5.03 -11.31 -6.87
C GLU A 129 4.29 -11.14 -5.55
N LYS A 130 4.83 -10.35 -4.62
CA LYS A 130 4.13 -10.03 -3.37
C LYS A 130 2.78 -9.37 -3.66
N ILE A 131 2.75 -8.38 -4.55
CA ILE A 131 1.51 -7.73 -4.95
C ILE A 131 0.51 -8.76 -5.46
N LYS A 132 0.95 -9.63 -6.36
CA LYS A 132 0.10 -10.64 -6.97
C LYS A 132 -0.44 -11.64 -5.96
N LEU A 133 0.42 -12.16 -5.08
CA LEU A 133 0.05 -13.22 -4.15
C LEU A 133 -0.70 -12.69 -2.93
N GLU A 134 -0.42 -11.46 -2.50
CA GLU A 134 -1.10 -10.86 -1.35
C GLU A 134 -2.42 -10.18 -1.72
N SER A 135 -2.66 -9.86 -2.99
CA SER A 135 -3.91 -9.21 -3.41
C SER A 135 -5.16 -9.97 -2.98
N PRO A 136 -5.26 -11.30 -3.17
CA PRO A 136 -6.44 -12.05 -2.68
C PRO A 136 -6.59 -11.97 -1.16
N MET A 137 -5.50 -11.87 -0.41
CA MET A 137 -5.56 -11.72 1.04
C MET A 137 -6.19 -10.37 1.42
N TYR A 138 -5.78 -9.29 0.76
CA TYR A 138 -6.37 -7.97 1.01
C TYR A 138 -7.83 -7.90 0.53
N ASP A 139 -8.18 -8.59 -0.55
CA ASP A 139 -9.58 -8.74 -0.96
C ASP A 139 -10.40 -9.42 0.15
N ALA A 140 -9.86 -10.47 0.76
CA ALA A 140 -10.53 -11.19 1.85
C ALA A 140 -10.69 -10.29 3.08
N LEU A 141 -9.65 -9.54 3.45
CA LEU A 141 -9.73 -8.60 4.57
C LEU A 141 -10.76 -7.50 4.31
N TYR A 142 -10.79 -6.97 3.10
CA TYR A 142 -11.77 -5.96 2.72
C TYR A 142 -13.20 -6.51 2.83
N THR A 143 -13.42 -7.72 2.34
CA THR A 143 -14.73 -8.39 2.45
C THR A 143 -15.11 -8.58 3.91
N TRP A 144 -14.18 -8.97 4.76
CA TRP A 144 -14.40 -9.07 6.20
C TRP A 144 -14.82 -7.73 6.80
N CYS A 145 -14.13 -6.65 6.41
CA CYS A 145 -14.47 -5.30 6.87
C CYS A 145 -15.86 -4.87 6.41
N GLN A 146 -16.26 -5.22 5.19
CA GLN A 146 -17.62 -4.96 4.70
C GLN A 146 -18.67 -5.70 5.53
N HIS A 147 -18.36 -6.93 5.94
CA HIS A 147 -19.29 -7.75 6.71
C HIS A 147 -19.52 -7.20 8.12
N LYS A 148 -18.48 -6.67 8.75
CA LYS A 148 -18.57 -6.18 10.13
C LYS A 148 -18.92 -4.70 10.25
N THR A 149 -18.98 -3.96 9.16
CA THR A 149 -19.39 -2.53 9.15
C THR A 149 -20.80 -2.30 8.51
#